data_e6901115223a270c15a352fd74eba7cd
#
_entry.id   e6901115223a270c15a352fd74eba7cd
#
_cell.length_a   1.000
_cell.length_b   1.000
_cell.length_c   1.000
_cell.angle_alpha   90.00
_cell.angle_beta   90.00
_cell.angle_gamma   90.00
#
_symmetry.space_group_name_H-M   'P 1'
#
loop_
_entity.id
_entity.type
_entity.pdbx_description
1 polymer ?
#
loop_
_entity_poly.entity_id
_entity_poly.type
_entity_poly.pdbx_seq_one_letter_code
_entity_poly.pdbx_strand_id
1 'polypeptide(L)'
;MNRSRISARVRGIKPSPSSAAADRARVLKREGKSIVSLVVGEPDFDTPAHIRHAATKAMEQGATRYTMLAGSPELRQAIAAKLQRENGLSYDSKDIIVTNGAKSGIYGALEATVEPGDEVIIPAPFWVSYPDMVLACEGVPVIVQCPANQGFKLSPAQLEAAISEKTRWLLINSPSNPTGASYTPAEYRALADVLARHPDVLVMTDDIYEHIRFDSNSTPHLLNAAPELRERVLAVNGVSKTYAMTGWRIGWIAGPSDLISALSTLLSQSSGNACSISQAAAVEALNGDQRFISESVAIYRARRDRTLARINEIPGLSCSPPDGAFYLYVGCAGLIGRMTPSGTRLETDGDVAVYLLESVGVAVVQGSAYGLSPFFRISIAASQEILDDGTDRIARAVSELR
;
A
#
# COMPACT_ATOMS: atom_id res chain seq x y z
N MET A 1 35.46 23.53 -2.01
CA MET A 1 34.31 22.86 -1.37
C MET A 1 34.26 21.40 -1.83
N ASN A 2 34.36 20.46 -0.88
CA ASN A 2 34.25 19.03 -1.25
C ASN A 2 32.85 18.70 -1.75
N ARG A 3 32.73 18.31 -3.02
CA ARG A 3 31.48 17.86 -3.62
C ARG A 3 31.01 16.61 -2.88
N SER A 4 29.72 16.60 -2.41
CA SER A 4 29.12 15.40 -1.80
C SER A 4 29.16 14.21 -2.76
N ARG A 5 29.48 13.03 -2.23
CA ARG A 5 29.43 11.76 -3.00
C ARG A 5 28.01 11.28 -3.28
N ILE A 6 27.03 11.79 -2.52
CA ILE A 6 25.61 11.39 -2.61
C ILE A 6 24.85 12.51 -3.29
N SER A 7 23.96 12.16 -4.23
CA SER A 7 23.11 13.12 -4.93
C SER A 7 22.18 13.88 -3.98
N ALA A 8 21.75 15.07 -4.36
CA ALA A 8 20.79 15.84 -3.58
C ALA A 8 19.48 15.09 -3.39
N ARG A 9 19.01 14.40 -4.43
CA ARG A 9 17.78 13.56 -4.41
C ARG A 9 17.80 12.55 -3.28
N VAL A 10 18.88 11.74 -3.19
CA VAL A 10 19.00 10.69 -2.17
C VAL A 10 19.12 11.27 -0.75
N ARG A 11 19.73 12.45 -0.61
CA ARG A 11 19.77 13.14 0.69
C ARG A 11 18.43 13.72 1.12
N GLY A 12 17.53 13.96 0.17
CA GLY A 12 16.16 14.48 0.42
C GLY A 12 15.17 13.43 0.87
N ILE A 13 15.45 12.13 0.64
CA ILE A 13 14.54 11.03 0.99
C ILE A 13 14.92 10.37 2.33
N LYS A 14 13.93 9.79 3.01
CA LYS A 14 14.10 9.14 4.30
C LYS A 14 14.02 7.61 4.16
N PRO A 15 14.76 6.84 5.00
CA PRO A 15 14.51 5.40 5.13
C PRO A 15 13.06 5.13 5.51
N SER A 16 12.49 4.05 4.96
CA SER A 16 11.09 3.69 5.25
C SER A 16 10.86 3.47 6.76
N PRO A 17 9.97 4.24 7.41
CA PRO A 17 9.66 4.09 8.84
C PRO A 17 9.17 2.69 9.21
N SER A 18 8.37 2.06 8.34
CA SER A 18 7.89 0.69 8.56
C SER A 18 9.03 -0.34 8.54
N SER A 19 10.02 -0.16 7.66
CA SER A 19 11.23 -1.00 7.63
C SER A 19 12.07 -0.79 8.87
N ALA A 20 12.28 0.46 9.29
CA ALA A 20 13.04 0.80 10.50
C ALA A 20 12.41 0.19 11.77
N ALA A 21 11.08 0.27 11.91
CA ALA A 21 10.35 -0.37 13.01
C ALA A 21 10.51 -1.89 13.00
N ALA A 22 10.40 -2.53 11.82
CA ALA A 22 10.58 -3.97 11.68
C ALA A 22 12.02 -4.41 11.98
N ASP A 23 13.02 -3.63 11.56
CA ASP A 23 14.44 -3.91 11.84
C ASP A 23 14.74 -3.77 13.34
N ARG A 24 14.21 -2.74 13.99
CA ARG A 24 14.36 -2.56 15.45
C ARG A 24 13.75 -3.72 16.22
N ALA A 25 12.52 -4.15 15.84
CA ALA A 25 11.86 -5.31 16.44
C ALA A 25 12.70 -6.59 16.27
N ARG A 26 13.31 -6.81 15.09
CA ARG A 26 14.21 -7.95 14.83
C ARG A 26 15.48 -7.90 15.70
N VAL A 27 16.08 -6.75 15.86
CA VAL A 27 17.27 -6.57 16.73
C VAL A 27 16.91 -6.94 18.17
N LEU A 28 15.83 -6.37 18.72
CA LEU A 28 15.40 -6.65 20.09
C LEU A 28 15.07 -8.14 20.32
N LYS A 29 14.46 -8.79 19.32
CA LYS A 29 14.18 -10.23 19.36
C LYS A 29 15.46 -11.06 19.39
N ARG A 30 16.52 -10.67 18.64
CA ARG A 30 17.85 -11.32 18.68
C ARG A 30 18.54 -11.12 20.02
N GLU A 31 18.29 -10.00 20.70
CA GLU A 31 18.75 -9.74 22.07
C GLU A 31 17.98 -10.53 23.14
N GLY A 32 17.09 -11.43 22.75
CA GLY A 32 16.33 -12.29 23.66
C GLY A 32 15.06 -11.65 24.23
N LYS A 33 14.66 -10.46 23.79
CA LYS A 33 13.40 -9.83 24.23
C LYS A 33 12.18 -10.49 23.58
N SER A 34 11.12 -10.64 24.36
CA SER A 34 9.82 -11.12 23.86
C SER A 34 9.11 -10.01 23.07
N ILE A 35 9.23 -10.02 21.74
CA ILE A 35 8.67 -9.01 20.86
C ILE A 35 7.51 -9.57 20.04
N VAL A 36 6.36 -8.92 20.12
CA VAL A 36 5.20 -9.06 19.24
C VAL A 36 5.29 -7.99 18.16
N SER A 37 5.48 -8.40 16.92
CA SER A 37 5.65 -7.47 15.79
C SER A 37 4.34 -7.37 14.99
N LEU A 38 3.67 -6.22 15.08
CA LEU A 38 2.44 -5.89 14.34
C LEU A 38 2.71 -4.87 13.22
N VAL A 39 3.97 -4.76 12.76
CA VAL A 39 4.41 -3.78 11.74
C VAL A 39 4.35 -4.33 10.32
N VAL A 40 4.25 -5.66 10.16
CA VAL A 40 4.47 -6.36 8.88
C VAL A 40 3.40 -6.00 7.86
N GLY A 41 3.82 -5.65 6.67
CA GLY A 41 2.93 -5.29 5.56
C GLY A 41 2.83 -6.39 4.50
N GLU A 42 2.81 -7.67 4.91
CA GLU A 42 2.68 -8.82 4.01
C GLU A 42 1.76 -9.89 4.61
N PRO A 43 1.05 -10.67 3.77
CA PRO A 43 0.27 -11.82 4.22
C PRO A 43 1.12 -12.81 5.02
N ASP A 44 0.53 -13.39 6.05
CA ASP A 44 1.13 -14.45 6.87
C ASP A 44 0.83 -15.87 6.36
N PHE A 45 0.22 -15.95 5.18
CA PHE A 45 -0.03 -17.21 4.47
C PHE A 45 1.12 -17.54 3.53
N ASP A 46 1.32 -18.83 3.28
CA ASP A 46 2.15 -19.28 2.17
C ASP A 46 1.48 -19.00 0.82
N THR A 47 2.28 -18.75 -0.20
CA THR A 47 1.79 -18.75 -1.59
C THR A 47 1.12 -20.10 -1.89
N PRO A 48 -0.09 -20.14 -2.46
CA PRO A 48 -0.83 -21.37 -2.77
C PRO A 48 -0.01 -22.42 -3.53
N ALA A 49 -0.21 -23.69 -3.21
CA ALA A 49 0.60 -24.79 -3.74
C ALA A 49 0.60 -24.86 -5.28
N HIS A 50 -0.56 -24.67 -5.93
CA HIS A 50 -0.65 -24.70 -7.39
C HIS A 50 0.21 -23.61 -8.05
N ILE A 51 0.28 -22.42 -7.45
CA ILE A 51 1.12 -21.30 -7.92
C ILE A 51 2.61 -21.67 -7.76
N ARG A 52 3.00 -22.24 -6.62
CA ARG A 52 4.38 -22.70 -6.39
C ARG A 52 4.77 -23.80 -7.38
N HIS A 53 3.86 -24.75 -7.67
CA HIS A 53 4.07 -25.79 -8.66
C HIS A 53 4.24 -25.23 -10.07
N ALA A 54 3.48 -24.19 -10.45
CA ALA A 54 3.67 -23.53 -11.75
C ALA A 54 5.08 -22.94 -11.91
N ALA A 55 5.62 -22.35 -10.83
CA ALA A 55 7.00 -21.85 -10.82
C ALA A 55 8.03 -22.99 -10.98
N THR A 56 7.85 -24.09 -10.25
CA THR A 56 8.73 -25.28 -10.38
C THR A 56 8.72 -25.83 -11.80
N LYS A 57 7.53 -26.00 -12.37
CA LYS A 57 7.36 -26.45 -13.77
C LYS A 57 8.03 -25.50 -14.76
N ALA A 58 7.90 -24.18 -14.55
CA ALA A 58 8.57 -23.20 -15.43
C ALA A 58 10.09 -23.34 -15.38
N MET A 59 10.68 -23.57 -14.19
CA MET A 59 12.12 -23.84 -14.06
C MET A 59 12.54 -25.11 -14.80
N GLU A 60 11.80 -26.20 -14.62
CA GLU A 60 12.06 -27.49 -15.29
C GLU A 60 11.96 -27.38 -16.82
N GLN A 61 11.09 -26.50 -17.31
CA GLN A 61 10.91 -26.21 -18.75
C GLN A 61 11.93 -25.21 -19.31
N GLY A 62 12.86 -24.73 -18.50
CA GLY A 62 13.91 -23.82 -18.92
C GLY A 62 13.48 -22.34 -19.05
N ALA A 63 12.40 -21.91 -18.37
CA ALA A 63 11.97 -20.52 -18.32
C ALA A 63 12.91 -19.68 -17.43
N THR A 64 14.22 -19.68 -17.73
CA THR A 64 15.28 -19.04 -16.95
C THR A 64 16.01 -17.95 -17.72
N ARG A 65 15.42 -17.47 -18.80
CA ARG A 65 16.00 -16.45 -19.69
C ARG A 65 15.18 -15.16 -19.62
N TYR A 66 15.70 -14.11 -20.24
CA TYR A 66 14.96 -12.86 -20.38
C TYR A 66 13.64 -13.08 -21.12
N THR A 67 12.59 -12.41 -20.63
CA THR A 67 11.31 -12.29 -21.33
C THR A 67 11.27 -10.97 -22.12
N MET A 68 10.16 -10.71 -22.81
CA MET A 68 9.88 -9.37 -23.29
C MET A 68 9.90 -8.38 -22.12
N LEU A 69 10.36 -7.17 -22.33
CA LEU A 69 10.51 -6.15 -21.31
C LEU A 69 9.17 -5.85 -20.59
N ALA A 70 8.11 -5.68 -21.37
CA ALA A 70 6.77 -5.43 -20.83
C ALA A 70 6.12 -6.65 -20.15
N GLY A 71 6.84 -7.77 -20.06
CA GLY A 71 6.34 -9.03 -19.52
C GLY A 71 5.98 -10.05 -20.59
N SER A 72 5.87 -11.31 -20.22
CA SER A 72 5.51 -12.38 -21.15
C SER A 72 4.11 -12.14 -21.73
N PRO A 73 3.88 -12.55 -23.00
CA PRO A 73 2.56 -12.42 -23.62
C PRO A 73 1.46 -13.09 -22.80
N GLU A 74 1.74 -14.27 -22.24
CA GLU A 74 0.81 -15.05 -21.43
C GLU A 74 0.38 -14.30 -20.17
N LEU A 75 1.32 -13.66 -19.48
CA LEU A 75 1.00 -12.89 -18.27
C LEU A 75 0.23 -11.61 -18.61
N ARG A 76 0.61 -10.90 -19.64
CA ARG A 76 -0.11 -9.70 -20.09
C ARG A 76 -1.54 -10.02 -20.53
N GLN A 77 -1.76 -11.16 -21.20
CA GLN A 77 -3.09 -11.65 -21.54
C GLN A 77 -3.89 -12.05 -20.29
N ALA A 78 -3.25 -12.74 -19.32
CA ALA A 78 -3.89 -13.10 -18.06
C ALA A 78 -4.32 -11.86 -17.26
N ILE A 79 -3.48 -10.80 -17.24
CA ILE A 79 -3.81 -9.52 -16.59
C ILE A 79 -4.99 -8.85 -17.32
N ALA A 80 -4.99 -8.78 -18.65
CA ALA A 80 -6.10 -8.22 -19.42
C ALA A 80 -7.41 -8.96 -19.16
N ALA A 81 -7.36 -10.30 -19.15
CA ALA A 81 -8.52 -11.15 -18.84
C ALA A 81 -9.02 -10.92 -17.41
N LYS A 82 -8.12 -10.78 -16.43
CA LYS A 82 -8.45 -10.44 -15.03
C LYS A 82 -9.13 -9.07 -14.94
N LEU A 83 -8.58 -8.04 -15.56
CA LEU A 83 -9.13 -6.69 -15.54
C LEU A 83 -10.54 -6.67 -16.14
N GLN A 84 -10.77 -7.40 -17.24
CA GLN A 84 -12.10 -7.53 -17.83
C GLN A 84 -13.07 -8.31 -16.92
N ARG A 85 -12.66 -9.46 -16.41
CA ARG A 85 -13.50 -10.38 -15.61
C ARG A 85 -13.89 -9.78 -14.26
N GLU A 86 -12.96 -9.12 -13.58
CA GLU A 86 -13.11 -8.73 -12.19
C GLU A 86 -13.39 -7.23 -12.00
N ASN A 87 -12.84 -6.40 -12.88
CA ASN A 87 -12.97 -4.95 -12.80
C ASN A 87 -13.86 -4.37 -13.91
N GLY A 88 -14.28 -5.16 -14.92
CA GLY A 88 -15.01 -4.64 -16.07
C GLY A 88 -14.19 -3.70 -16.96
N LEU A 89 -12.87 -3.72 -16.84
CA LEU A 89 -11.96 -2.84 -17.58
C LEU A 89 -11.34 -3.59 -18.75
N SER A 90 -11.64 -3.13 -19.97
CA SER A 90 -11.09 -3.72 -21.19
C SER A 90 -9.77 -3.03 -21.58
N TYR A 91 -8.66 -3.74 -21.50
CA TYR A 91 -7.34 -3.29 -21.96
C TYR A 91 -6.75 -4.28 -22.97
N ASP A 92 -6.11 -3.74 -24.00
CA ASP A 92 -5.25 -4.57 -24.85
C ASP A 92 -3.98 -4.94 -24.07
N SER A 93 -3.44 -6.13 -24.34
CA SER A 93 -2.20 -6.55 -23.68
C SER A 93 -1.01 -5.61 -23.96
N LYS A 94 -1.03 -4.83 -25.05
CA LYS A 94 -0.02 -3.81 -25.36
C LYS A 94 -0.05 -2.62 -24.39
N ASP A 95 -1.20 -2.34 -23.78
CA ASP A 95 -1.43 -1.26 -22.83
C ASP A 95 -1.19 -1.71 -21.37
N ILE A 96 -0.49 -2.84 -21.20
CA ILE A 96 -0.14 -3.42 -19.92
C ILE A 96 1.36 -3.67 -19.85
N ILE A 97 2.00 -3.25 -18.78
CA ILE A 97 3.39 -3.54 -18.47
C ILE A 97 3.53 -4.25 -17.13
N VAL A 98 4.28 -5.35 -17.11
CA VAL A 98 4.63 -6.10 -15.89
C VAL A 98 5.87 -5.46 -15.26
N THR A 99 5.85 -5.32 -13.94
CA THR A 99 6.91 -4.65 -13.18
C THR A 99 7.42 -5.52 -12.04
N ASN A 100 8.61 -5.20 -11.50
CA ASN A 100 9.20 -5.87 -10.34
C ASN A 100 8.45 -5.56 -9.01
N GLY A 101 7.15 -5.87 -8.98
CA GLY A 101 6.17 -5.49 -7.98
C GLY A 101 5.59 -4.09 -8.25
N ALA A 102 4.40 -3.81 -7.71
CA ALA A 102 3.69 -2.54 -7.88
C ALA A 102 4.56 -1.31 -7.53
N LYS A 103 5.38 -1.41 -6.48
CA LYS A 103 6.31 -0.33 -6.07
C LYS A 103 7.22 0.14 -7.20
N SER A 104 7.82 -0.80 -7.94
CA SER A 104 8.69 -0.47 -9.07
C SER A 104 7.91 0.20 -10.21
N GLY A 105 6.65 -0.22 -10.41
CA GLY A 105 5.77 0.40 -11.39
C GLY A 105 5.41 1.83 -11.04
N ILE A 106 4.99 2.07 -9.79
CA ILE A 106 4.65 3.42 -9.29
C ILE A 106 5.86 4.37 -9.42
N TYR A 107 7.02 3.93 -8.93
CA TYR A 107 8.24 4.72 -9.02
C TYR A 107 8.62 5.01 -10.48
N GLY A 108 8.59 3.98 -11.33
CA GLY A 108 8.90 4.16 -12.75
C GLY A 108 7.91 5.08 -13.49
N ALA A 109 6.61 5.04 -13.14
CA ALA A 109 5.63 5.95 -13.72
C ALA A 109 5.89 7.41 -13.32
N LEU A 110 6.24 7.66 -12.05
CA LEU A 110 6.64 8.98 -11.58
C LEU A 110 7.95 9.43 -12.27
N GLU A 111 8.97 8.60 -12.29
CA GLU A 111 10.27 8.91 -12.92
C GLU A 111 10.14 9.20 -14.43
N ALA A 112 9.17 8.56 -15.11
CA ALA A 112 8.95 8.77 -16.54
C ALA A 112 8.14 10.02 -16.87
N THR A 113 7.48 10.65 -15.89
CA THR A 113 6.46 11.68 -16.17
C THR A 113 6.56 12.93 -15.30
N VAL A 114 7.30 12.91 -14.21
CA VAL A 114 7.46 14.04 -13.29
C VAL A 114 8.72 14.80 -13.64
N GLU A 115 8.58 16.10 -13.89
CA GLU A 115 9.66 17.05 -14.06
C GLU A 115 9.98 17.76 -12.74
N PRO A 116 11.19 18.34 -12.57
CA PRO A 116 11.53 19.08 -11.37
C PRO A 116 10.54 20.22 -11.06
N GLY A 117 9.89 20.11 -9.91
CA GLY A 117 8.90 21.08 -9.42
C GLY A 117 7.44 20.74 -9.75
N ASP A 118 7.18 19.66 -10.51
CA ASP A 118 5.83 19.13 -10.68
C ASP A 118 5.27 18.67 -9.35
N GLU A 119 3.99 18.92 -9.13
CA GLU A 119 3.27 18.58 -7.91
C GLU A 119 2.54 17.26 -8.05
N VAL A 120 2.62 16.44 -6.98
CA VAL A 120 1.91 15.19 -6.88
C VAL A 120 1.03 15.23 -5.64
N ILE A 121 -0.29 15.21 -5.83
CA ILE A 121 -1.28 15.21 -4.74
C ILE A 121 -1.34 13.83 -4.11
N ILE A 122 -1.12 13.78 -2.79
CA ILE A 122 -1.11 12.54 -1.99
C ILE A 122 -2.06 12.72 -0.81
N PRO A 123 -3.25 12.08 -0.82
CA PRO A 123 -4.15 12.06 0.32
C PRO A 123 -3.50 11.35 1.52
N ALA A 124 -3.46 12.02 2.67
CA ALA A 124 -2.98 11.45 3.93
C ALA A 124 -4.16 10.98 4.81
N PRO A 125 -4.11 9.80 5.42
CA PRO A 125 -2.94 8.92 5.52
C PRO A 125 -2.63 8.16 4.22
N PHE A 126 -1.34 8.03 3.93
CA PHE A 126 -0.82 7.44 2.69
C PHE A 126 0.16 6.30 2.96
N TRP A 127 0.42 5.45 1.97
CA TRP A 127 1.55 4.53 2.05
C TRP A 127 2.87 5.27 2.14
N VAL A 128 3.66 4.96 3.17
CA VAL A 128 4.88 5.68 3.58
C VAL A 128 5.89 5.96 2.47
N SER A 129 5.83 5.24 1.35
CA SER A 129 6.79 5.40 0.25
C SER A 129 6.39 6.46 -0.78
N TYR A 130 5.13 6.88 -0.85
CA TYR A 130 4.71 7.82 -1.91
C TYR A 130 5.45 9.16 -1.89
N PRO A 131 5.53 9.88 -0.75
CA PRO A 131 6.23 11.16 -0.74
C PRO A 131 7.70 11.04 -1.11
N ASP A 132 8.39 10.01 -0.60
CA ASP A 132 9.81 9.82 -0.88
C ASP A 132 10.07 9.39 -2.33
N MET A 133 9.13 8.70 -2.99
CA MET A 133 9.21 8.43 -4.43
C MET A 133 9.09 9.72 -5.25
N VAL A 134 8.15 10.60 -4.90
CA VAL A 134 7.98 11.90 -5.56
C VAL A 134 9.24 12.74 -5.41
N LEU A 135 9.79 12.83 -4.19
CA LEU A 135 11.03 13.56 -3.93
C LEU A 135 12.24 12.95 -4.68
N ALA A 136 12.29 11.63 -4.83
CA ALA A 136 13.34 10.96 -5.60
C ALA A 136 13.27 11.28 -7.09
N CYS A 137 12.08 11.59 -7.62
CA CYS A 137 11.83 12.06 -8.97
C CYS A 137 11.91 13.59 -9.11
N GLU A 138 12.42 14.33 -8.09
CA GLU A 138 12.54 15.77 -8.04
C GLU A 138 11.19 16.54 -8.08
N GLY A 139 10.08 15.82 -7.90
CA GLY A 139 8.75 16.38 -7.75
C GLY A 139 8.45 16.90 -6.33
N VAL A 140 7.33 17.56 -6.17
CA VAL A 140 6.85 18.16 -4.93
C VAL A 140 5.62 17.37 -4.42
N PRO A 141 5.71 16.63 -3.30
CA PRO A 141 4.54 15.98 -2.73
C PRO A 141 3.59 16.99 -2.07
N VAL A 142 2.37 17.11 -2.58
CA VAL A 142 1.30 17.94 -2.02
C VAL A 142 0.43 17.07 -1.12
N ILE A 143 0.67 17.14 0.17
CA ILE A 143 -0.01 16.30 1.17
C ILE A 143 -1.35 16.92 1.56
N VAL A 144 -2.45 16.19 1.31
CA VAL A 144 -3.81 16.61 1.68
C VAL A 144 -4.30 15.80 2.86
N GLN A 145 -4.52 16.45 4.00
CA GLN A 145 -4.97 15.79 5.24
C GLN A 145 -6.42 15.33 5.11
N CYS A 146 -6.68 14.03 5.25
CA CYS A 146 -8.01 13.42 5.21
C CYS A 146 -8.33 12.85 6.61
N PRO A 147 -9.02 13.59 7.48
CA PRO A 147 -9.20 13.22 8.87
C PRO A 147 -10.18 12.04 9.06
N ALA A 148 -10.15 11.42 10.23
CA ALA A 148 -10.95 10.24 10.56
C ALA A 148 -12.46 10.47 10.44
N ASN A 149 -12.95 11.66 10.84
CA ASN A 149 -14.37 12.02 10.71
C ASN A 149 -14.84 12.17 9.24
N GLN A 150 -13.91 12.15 8.28
CA GLN A 150 -14.13 12.15 6.84
C GLN A 150 -13.87 10.76 6.23
N GLY A 151 -13.66 9.72 7.08
CA GLY A 151 -13.36 8.36 6.65
C GLY A 151 -11.98 8.20 6.02
N PHE A 152 -11.03 9.09 6.30
CA PHE A 152 -9.67 9.10 5.74
C PHE A 152 -9.62 9.18 4.21
N LYS A 153 -10.63 9.77 3.58
CA LYS A 153 -10.76 9.89 2.12
C LYS A 153 -10.71 11.35 1.68
N LEU A 154 -10.08 11.58 0.54
CA LEU A 154 -10.03 12.90 -0.11
C LEU A 154 -11.43 13.34 -0.53
N SER A 155 -11.84 14.54 -0.16
CA SER A 155 -13.08 15.14 -0.63
C SER A 155 -12.88 15.93 -1.93
N PRO A 156 -13.95 16.13 -2.73
CA PRO A 156 -13.90 16.97 -3.92
C PRO A 156 -13.39 18.39 -3.65
N ALA A 157 -13.84 19.00 -2.54
CA ALA A 157 -13.42 20.36 -2.17
C ALA A 157 -11.92 20.42 -1.83
N GLN A 158 -11.39 19.41 -1.15
CA GLN A 158 -9.95 19.33 -0.86
C GLN A 158 -9.14 19.08 -2.14
N LEU A 159 -9.63 18.24 -3.06
CA LEU A 159 -8.97 18.03 -4.34
C LEU A 159 -8.90 19.32 -5.16
N GLU A 160 -10.03 20.03 -5.30
CA GLU A 160 -10.08 21.32 -6.00
C GLU A 160 -9.09 22.33 -5.42
N ALA A 161 -9.04 22.42 -4.09
CA ALA A 161 -8.13 23.35 -3.41
C ALA A 161 -6.65 22.97 -3.51
N ALA A 162 -6.34 21.70 -3.76
CA ALA A 162 -4.97 21.20 -3.85
C ALA A 162 -4.39 21.27 -5.27
N ILE A 163 -5.25 21.33 -6.30
CA ILE A 163 -4.81 21.40 -7.69
C ILE A 163 -4.25 22.80 -8.00
N SER A 164 -3.09 22.84 -8.63
CA SER A 164 -2.44 24.03 -9.18
C SER A 164 -2.03 23.80 -10.64
N GLU A 165 -1.49 24.81 -11.28
CA GLU A 165 -0.91 24.72 -12.65
C GLU A 165 0.30 23.76 -12.71
N LYS A 166 0.88 23.40 -11.56
CA LYS A 166 2.01 22.47 -11.44
C LYS A 166 1.58 21.06 -11.14
N THR A 167 0.29 20.83 -10.88
CA THR A 167 -0.20 19.52 -10.49
C THR A 167 -0.10 18.54 -11.66
N ARG A 168 0.76 17.53 -11.52
CA ARG A 168 0.96 16.46 -12.51
C ARG A 168 0.15 15.21 -12.19
N TRP A 169 0.12 14.79 -10.92
CA TRP A 169 -0.51 13.54 -10.51
C TRP A 169 -1.41 13.70 -9.29
N LEU A 170 -2.48 12.88 -9.28
CA LEU A 170 -3.22 12.49 -8.09
C LEU A 170 -2.97 10.99 -7.83
N LEU A 171 -2.48 10.62 -6.63
CA LEU A 171 -2.33 9.23 -6.20
C LEU A 171 -3.51 8.82 -5.33
N ILE A 172 -4.18 7.71 -5.66
CA ILE A 172 -5.28 7.13 -4.88
C ILE A 172 -4.93 5.67 -4.59
N ASN A 173 -5.01 5.25 -3.31
CA ASN A 173 -4.87 3.85 -2.90
C ASN A 173 -6.16 3.38 -2.24
N SER A 174 -6.83 2.37 -2.82
CA SER A 174 -8.13 1.87 -2.35
C SER A 174 -8.30 0.37 -2.61
N PRO A 175 -8.51 -0.45 -1.56
CA PRO A 175 -8.42 -0.13 -0.12
C PRO A 175 -7.06 0.39 0.30
N SER A 176 -7.03 1.34 1.23
CA SER A 176 -5.83 2.11 1.58
C SER A 176 -4.93 1.39 2.59
N ASN A 177 -3.63 1.56 2.44
CA ASN A 177 -2.65 1.40 3.49
C ASN A 177 -2.26 2.81 3.99
N PRO A 178 -2.58 3.20 5.27
CA PRO A 178 -2.74 2.32 6.43
C PRO A 178 -4.17 2.06 6.91
N THR A 179 -5.19 2.72 6.36
CA THR A 179 -6.51 2.84 7.00
C THR A 179 -7.48 1.72 6.67
N GLY A 180 -7.25 1.02 5.55
CA GLY A 180 -8.22 0.09 4.98
C GLY A 180 -9.47 0.75 4.40
N ALA A 181 -9.52 2.08 4.34
CA ALA A 181 -10.65 2.82 3.77
C ALA A 181 -10.75 2.59 2.26
N SER A 182 -11.97 2.51 1.75
CA SER A 182 -12.27 2.32 0.33
C SER A 182 -13.21 3.40 -0.18
N TYR A 183 -12.94 3.88 -1.40
CA TYR A 183 -13.85 4.79 -2.08
C TYR A 183 -15.06 4.04 -2.62
N THR A 184 -16.23 4.67 -2.50
CA THR A 184 -17.47 4.23 -3.16
C THR A 184 -17.51 4.74 -4.60
N PRO A 185 -18.38 4.16 -5.48
CA PRO A 185 -18.58 4.70 -6.84
C PRO A 185 -18.99 6.18 -6.86
N ALA A 186 -19.85 6.59 -5.90
CA ALA A 186 -20.28 7.99 -5.79
C ALA A 186 -19.14 8.93 -5.40
N GLU A 187 -18.27 8.52 -4.48
CA GLU A 187 -17.08 9.30 -4.10
C GLU A 187 -16.10 9.41 -5.27
N TYR A 188 -15.85 8.32 -6.00
CA TYR A 188 -15.04 8.37 -7.22
C TYR A 188 -15.64 9.30 -8.29
N ARG A 189 -16.98 9.25 -8.51
CA ARG A 189 -17.64 10.16 -9.44
C ARG A 189 -17.45 11.61 -9.04
N ALA A 190 -17.60 11.94 -7.77
CA ALA A 190 -17.43 13.29 -7.26
C ALA A 190 -15.98 13.83 -7.42
N LEU A 191 -14.97 12.97 -7.25
CA LEU A 191 -13.58 13.32 -7.56
C LEU A 191 -13.36 13.51 -9.07
N ALA A 192 -13.96 12.66 -9.89
CA ALA A 192 -13.88 12.72 -11.34
C ALA A 192 -14.51 14.02 -11.89
N ASP A 193 -15.59 14.53 -11.28
CA ASP A 193 -16.21 15.80 -11.65
C ASP A 193 -15.26 16.99 -11.39
N VAL A 194 -14.42 16.92 -10.38
CA VAL A 194 -13.31 17.87 -10.17
C VAL A 194 -12.28 17.72 -11.27
N LEU A 195 -11.78 16.50 -11.48
CA LEU A 195 -10.74 16.20 -12.47
C LEU A 195 -11.17 16.57 -13.90
N ALA A 196 -12.47 16.56 -14.21
CA ALA A 196 -12.98 16.97 -15.53
C ALA A 196 -12.65 18.44 -15.88
N ARG A 197 -12.47 19.29 -14.85
CA ARG A 197 -12.06 20.69 -15.01
C ARG A 197 -10.55 20.88 -15.13
N HIS A 198 -9.78 19.84 -14.83
CA HIS A 198 -8.32 19.84 -14.80
C HIS A 198 -7.76 18.72 -15.69
N PRO A 199 -7.84 18.88 -17.04
CA PRO A 199 -7.55 17.81 -18.00
C PRO A 199 -6.08 17.33 -17.98
N ASP A 200 -5.15 18.14 -17.51
CA ASP A 200 -3.70 17.85 -17.49
C ASP A 200 -3.29 17.01 -16.27
N VAL A 201 -4.17 16.86 -15.27
CA VAL A 201 -3.89 16.05 -14.08
C VAL A 201 -4.06 14.58 -14.40
N LEU A 202 -2.98 13.82 -14.29
CA LEU A 202 -2.95 12.38 -14.40
C LEU A 202 -3.40 11.73 -13.07
N VAL A 203 -3.95 10.52 -13.13
CA VAL A 203 -4.39 9.79 -11.93
C VAL A 203 -3.74 8.42 -11.87
N MET A 204 -3.21 8.07 -10.72
CA MET A 204 -2.71 6.73 -10.44
C MET A 204 -3.59 6.09 -9.38
N THR A 205 -4.20 4.94 -9.70
CA THR A 205 -4.91 4.12 -8.72
C THR A 205 -4.02 2.96 -8.31
N ASP A 206 -3.75 2.82 -7.02
CA ASP A 206 -3.03 1.68 -6.43
C ASP A 206 -4.06 0.73 -5.80
N ASP A 207 -4.42 -0.31 -6.56
CA ASP A 207 -5.48 -1.26 -6.24
C ASP A 207 -4.94 -2.57 -5.65
N ILE A 208 -3.73 -2.55 -5.09
CA ILE A 208 -3.00 -3.75 -4.62
C ILE A 208 -3.75 -4.57 -3.57
N TYR A 209 -4.73 -3.96 -2.88
CA TYR A 209 -5.57 -4.60 -1.86
C TYR A 209 -7.00 -4.88 -2.35
N GLU A 210 -7.31 -4.75 -3.63
CA GLU A 210 -8.67 -4.83 -4.16
C GLU A 210 -9.46 -6.08 -3.73
N HIS A 211 -8.80 -7.23 -3.61
CA HIS A 211 -9.44 -8.49 -3.20
C HIS A 211 -9.57 -8.66 -1.69
N ILE A 212 -8.82 -7.88 -0.89
CA ILE A 212 -8.89 -7.96 0.56
C ILE A 212 -9.93 -6.95 1.04
N ARG A 213 -11.20 -7.32 0.89
CA ARG A 213 -12.36 -6.52 1.31
C ARG A 213 -13.21 -7.28 2.31
N PHE A 214 -13.79 -6.53 3.23
CA PHE A 214 -14.58 -7.09 4.33
C PHE A 214 -16.09 -6.91 4.14
N ASP A 215 -16.52 -6.14 3.17
CA ASP A 215 -17.89 -6.13 2.66
C ASP A 215 -18.08 -7.19 1.56
N SER A 216 -19.31 -7.42 1.15
CA SER A 216 -19.67 -8.40 0.10
C SER A 216 -19.54 -7.84 -1.31
N ASN A 217 -19.13 -6.59 -1.46
CA ASN A 217 -19.14 -5.89 -2.74
C ASN A 217 -17.79 -6.03 -3.46
N SER A 218 -17.80 -6.06 -4.79
CA SER A 218 -16.60 -5.90 -5.60
C SER A 218 -15.97 -4.53 -5.34
N THR A 219 -14.63 -4.45 -5.41
CA THR A 219 -13.94 -3.18 -5.24
C THR A 219 -14.29 -2.24 -6.37
N PRO A 220 -14.89 -1.07 -6.10
CA PRO A 220 -15.10 -0.08 -7.13
C PRO A 220 -13.76 0.40 -7.67
N HIS A 221 -13.65 0.56 -8.98
CA HIS A 221 -12.51 1.19 -9.61
C HIS A 221 -12.91 2.58 -10.14
N LEU A 222 -12.01 3.54 -10.12
CA LEU A 222 -12.27 4.90 -10.58
C LEU A 222 -12.85 4.91 -12.01
N LEU A 223 -12.30 4.10 -12.91
CA LEU A 223 -12.76 4.04 -14.31
C LEU A 223 -14.13 3.40 -14.50
N ASN A 224 -14.68 2.68 -13.52
CA ASN A 224 -16.08 2.25 -13.56
C ASN A 224 -17.04 3.40 -13.27
N ALA A 225 -16.64 4.31 -12.38
CA ALA A 225 -17.41 5.50 -12.04
C ALA A 225 -17.20 6.65 -13.05
N ALA A 226 -16.06 6.69 -13.71
CA ALA A 226 -15.61 7.76 -14.59
C ALA A 226 -14.81 7.22 -15.79
N PRO A 227 -15.43 6.52 -16.75
CA PRO A 227 -14.73 5.93 -17.89
C PRO A 227 -14.08 6.97 -18.81
N GLU A 228 -14.54 8.22 -18.79
CA GLU A 228 -13.99 9.36 -19.52
C GLU A 228 -12.55 9.72 -19.09
N LEU A 229 -12.12 9.28 -17.89
CA LEU A 229 -10.75 9.52 -17.42
C LEU A 229 -9.73 8.51 -17.96
N ARG A 230 -10.15 7.55 -18.80
CA ARG A 230 -9.33 6.43 -19.25
C ARG A 230 -7.98 6.84 -19.82
N GLU A 231 -7.94 7.92 -20.62
CA GLU A 231 -6.72 8.37 -21.30
C GLU A 231 -5.71 9.08 -20.39
N ARG A 232 -5.96 9.08 -19.07
CA ARG A 232 -5.07 9.70 -18.08
C ARG A 232 -5.02 8.98 -16.74
N VAL A 233 -5.51 7.72 -16.70
CA VAL A 233 -5.45 6.88 -15.50
C VAL A 233 -4.47 5.74 -15.71
N LEU A 234 -3.53 5.57 -14.77
CA LEU A 234 -2.73 4.36 -14.61
C LEU A 234 -3.30 3.51 -13.48
N ALA A 235 -3.78 2.31 -13.82
CA ALA A 235 -4.24 1.31 -12.85
C ALA A 235 -3.06 0.42 -12.44
N VAL A 236 -2.64 0.53 -11.19
CA VAL A 236 -1.52 -0.22 -10.60
C VAL A 236 -2.05 -1.37 -9.75
N ASN A 237 -1.52 -2.57 -9.94
CA ASN A 237 -1.89 -3.72 -9.14
C ASN A 237 -0.76 -4.77 -9.13
N GLY A 238 -1.01 -5.95 -8.55
CA GLY A 238 -0.05 -7.05 -8.51
C GLY A 238 -0.55 -8.25 -7.73
N VAL A 239 0.23 -9.32 -7.74
CA VAL A 239 -0.09 -10.57 -7.05
C VAL A 239 0.32 -10.59 -5.56
N SER A 240 1.03 -9.56 -5.10
CA SER A 240 1.73 -9.58 -3.81
C SER A 240 0.82 -9.79 -2.61
N LYS A 241 -0.37 -9.16 -2.57
CA LYS A 241 -1.23 -9.18 -1.40
C LYS A 241 -2.32 -10.24 -1.51
N THR A 242 -2.98 -10.30 -2.66
CA THR A 242 -4.06 -11.24 -2.94
C THR A 242 -3.63 -12.69 -2.84
N TYR A 243 -2.43 -13.02 -3.33
CA TYR A 243 -1.96 -14.42 -3.45
C TYR A 243 -0.77 -14.74 -2.54
N ALA A 244 -0.52 -13.93 -1.51
CA ALA A 244 0.64 -14.09 -0.62
C ALA A 244 1.96 -14.25 -1.39
N MET A 245 2.20 -13.36 -2.36
CA MET A 245 3.32 -13.42 -3.30
C MET A 245 4.25 -12.21 -3.17
N THR A 246 4.47 -11.68 -1.97
CA THR A 246 5.29 -10.49 -1.77
C THR A 246 6.73 -10.66 -2.24
N GLY A 247 7.33 -11.83 -1.99
CA GLY A 247 8.69 -12.17 -2.38
C GLY A 247 8.88 -12.47 -3.88
N TRP A 248 7.81 -12.73 -4.63
CA TRP A 248 7.86 -13.06 -6.06
C TRP A 248 8.08 -11.83 -6.94
N ARG A 249 7.82 -10.64 -6.42
CA ARG A 249 8.08 -9.36 -7.08
C ARG A 249 7.38 -9.21 -8.43
N ILE A 250 6.08 -9.48 -8.50
CA ILE A 250 5.26 -9.24 -9.70
C ILE A 250 4.15 -8.23 -9.40
N GLY A 251 4.15 -7.16 -10.18
CA GLY A 251 3.09 -6.17 -10.30
C GLY A 251 2.88 -5.81 -11.76
N TRP A 252 1.91 -4.96 -12.02
CA TRP A 252 1.64 -4.43 -13.35
C TRP A 252 1.02 -3.03 -13.30
N ILE A 253 1.11 -2.35 -14.42
CA ILE A 253 0.37 -1.13 -14.71
C ILE A 253 -0.40 -1.35 -16.01
N ALA A 254 -1.66 -0.91 -16.01
CA ALA A 254 -2.48 -0.80 -17.21
C ALA A 254 -2.88 0.66 -17.40
N GLY A 255 -2.84 1.18 -18.62
CA GLY A 255 -3.17 2.58 -18.90
C GLY A 255 -2.94 2.99 -20.34
N PRO A 256 -2.92 4.30 -20.63
CA PRO A 256 -2.70 4.86 -21.95
C PRO A 256 -1.38 4.37 -22.60
N SER A 257 -1.43 4.05 -23.88
CA SER A 257 -0.31 3.44 -24.61
C SER A 257 0.98 4.28 -24.59
N ASP A 258 0.87 5.61 -24.60
CA ASP A 258 2.01 6.52 -24.54
C ASP A 258 2.71 6.47 -23.17
N LEU A 259 1.95 6.46 -22.07
CA LEU A 259 2.48 6.32 -20.71
C LEU A 259 3.11 4.93 -20.49
N ILE A 260 2.47 3.87 -21.01
CA ILE A 260 3.03 2.51 -20.96
C ILE A 260 4.32 2.42 -21.77
N SER A 261 4.38 3.07 -22.94
CA SER A 261 5.59 3.12 -23.79
C SER A 261 6.73 3.88 -23.09
N ALA A 262 6.44 5.03 -22.48
CA ALA A 262 7.41 5.81 -21.72
C ALA A 262 7.99 4.99 -20.54
N LEU A 263 7.11 4.35 -19.77
CA LEU A 263 7.51 3.47 -18.68
C LEU A 263 8.35 2.28 -19.18
N SER A 264 7.96 1.67 -20.31
CA SER A 264 8.74 0.59 -20.93
C SER A 264 10.14 1.06 -21.31
N THR A 265 10.25 2.25 -21.89
CA THR A 265 11.54 2.84 -22.25
C THR A 265 12.43 3.03 -21.01
N LEU A 266 11.89 3.61 -19.93
CA LEU A 266 12.62 3.79 -18.68
C LEU A 266 13.06 2.46 -18.07
N LEU A 267 12.16 1.47 -17.99
CA LEU A 267 12.46 0.16 -17.39
C LEU A 267 13.52 -0.59 -18.21
N SER A 268 13.63 -0.35 -19.51
CA SER A 268 14.68 -0.95 -20.36
C SER A 268 16.08 -0.54 -19.94
N GLN A 269 16.23 0.64 -19.33
CA GLN A 269 17.51 1.22 -18.90
C GLN A 269 17.73 1.13 -17.38
N SER A 270 16.76 0.59 -16.63
CA SER A 270 16.84 0.51 -15.19
C SER A 270 16.74 -0.92 -14.65
N SER A 271 15.53 -1.44 -14.45
CA SER A 271 15.31 -2.75 -13.79
C SER A 271 15.25 -3.94 -14.76
N GLY A 272 15.07 -3.70 -16.06
CA GLY A 272 14.81 -4.76 -17.04
C GLY A 272 13.45 -5.43 -16.83
N ASN A 273 13.28 -6.63 -17.41
CA ASN A 273 12.08 -7.44 -17.27
C ASN A 273 11.95 -8.08 -15.87
N ALA A 274 10.73 -8.36 -15.44
CA ALA A 274 10.48 -9.12 -14.23
C ALA A 274 10.94 -10.59 -14.38
N CYS A 275 11.19 -11.25 -13.25
CA CYS A 275 11.63 -12.64 -13.20
C CYS A 275 10.69 -13.57 -13.97
N SER A 276 11.21 -14.31 -14.95
CA SER A 276 10.45 -15.20 -15.83
C SER A 276 9.69 -16.30 -15.08
N ILE A 277 10.31 -16.88 -14.04
CA ILE A 277 9.71 -17.91 -13.19
C ILE A 277 8.54 -17.31 -12.40
N SER A 278 8.72 -16.11 -11.86
CA SER A 278 7.66 -15.39 -11.14
C SER A 278 6.50 -14.99 -12.04
N GLN A 279 6.78 -14.67 -13.32
CA GLN A 279 5.74 -14.38 -14.30
C GLN A 279 4.89 -15.63 -14.60
N ALA A 280 5.50 -16.81 -14.75
CA ALA A 280 4.77 -18.06 -14.94
C ALA A 280 3.88 -18.40 -13.71
N ALA A 281 4.40 -18.18 -12.51
CA ALA A 281 3.62 -18.32 -11.28
C ALA A 281 2.44 -17.33 -11.22
N ALA A 282 2.64 -16.09 -11.68
CA ALA A 282 1.59 -15.08 -11.71
C ALA A 282 0.48 -15.40 -12.74
N VAL A 283 0.81 -16.03 -13.86
CA VAL A 283 -0.20 -16.54 -14.81
C VAL A 283 -1.12 -17.55 -14.13
N GLU A 284 -0.55 -18.49 -13.38
CA GLU A 284 -1.31 -19.47 -12.61
C GLU A 284 -2.13 -18.79 -11.50
N ALA A 285 -1.56 -17.80 -10.80
CA ALA A 285 -2.28 -17.04 -9.79
C ALA A 285 -3.55 -16.37 -10.34
N LEU A 286 -3.48 -15.79 -11.55
CA LEU A 286 -4.60 -15.08 -12.16
C LEU A 286 -5.64 -15.98 -12.84
N ASN A 287 -5.24 -17.15 -13.32
CA ASN A 287 -6.08 -18.06 -14.11
C ASN A 287 -6.48 -19.34 -13.36
N GLY A 288 -5.76 -19.71 -12.31
CA GLY A 288 -5.97 -20.92 -11.53
C GLY A 288 -7.09 -20.81 -10.50
N ASP A 289 -7.03 -21.67 -9.49
CA ASP A 289 -8.02 -21.73 -8.41
C ASP A 289 -8.00 -20.45 -7.55
N GLN A 290 -9.14 -19.80 -7.41
CA GLN A 290 -9.31 -18.55 -6.67
C GLN A 290 -9.86 -18.74 -5.24
N ARG A 291 -10.10 -19.97 -4.78
CA ARG A 291 -10.67 -20.24 -3.44
C ARG A 291 -9.84 -19.64 -2.31
N PHE A 292 -8.52 -19.62 -2.46
CA PHE A 292 -7.59 -19.00 -1.51
C PHE A 292 -7.98 -17.55 -1.16
N ILE A 293 -8.50 -16.77 -2.12
CA ILE A 293 -8.89 -15.37 -1.90
C ILE A 293 -10.02 -15.30 -0.87
N SER A 294 -11.10 -16.04 -1.08
CA SER A 294 -12.25 -16.02 -0.18
C SER A 294 -11.90 -16.60 1.21
N GLU A 295 -11.08 -17.64 1.26
CA GLU A 295 -10.61 -18.27 2.50
C GLU A 295 -9.75 -17.32 3.33
N SER A 296 -8.76 -16.68 2.70
CA SER A 296 -7.87 -15.72 3.39
C SER A 296 -8.61 -14.47 3.85
N VAL A 297 -9.53 -13.94 3.04
CA VAL A 297 -10.37 -12.78 3.40
C VAL A 297 -11.27 -13.11 4.58
N ALA A 298 -11.86 -14.31 4.64
CA ALA A 298 -12.66 -14.73 5.79
C ALA A 298 -11.84 -14.75 7.09
N ILE A 299 -10.59 -15.25 7.02
CA ILE A 299 -9.67 -15.24 8.15
C ILE A 299 -9.31 -13.81 8.57
N TYR A 300 -8.94 -12.94 7.60
CA TYR A 300 -8.64 -11.54 7.91
C TYR A 300 -9.84 -10.80 8.50
N ARG A 301 -11.06 -11.08 8.03
CA ARG A 301 -12.29 -10.50 8.58
C ARG A 301 -12.47 -10.89 10.06
N ALA A 302 -12.33 -12.16 10.40
CA ALA A 302 -12.43 -12.64 11.78
C ALA A 302 -11.36 -12.00 12.67
N ARG A 303 -10.11 -11.93 12.20
CA ARG A 303 -9.01 -11.26 12.91
C ARG A 303 -9.28 -9.77 13.11
N ARG A 304 -9.75 -9.08 12.07
CA ARG A 304 -10.15 -7.67 12.13
C ARG A 304 -11.19 -7.45 13.22
N ASP A 305 -12.28 -8.19 13.17
CA ASP A 305 -13.43 -7.99 14.05
C ASP A 305 -13.03 -8.18 15.52
N ARG A 306 -12.29 -9.26 15.80
CA ARG A 306 -11.82 -9.56 17.15
C ARG A 306 -10.79 -8.54 17.64
N THR A 307 -9.79 -8.21 16.83
CA THR A 307 -8.74 -7.24 17.24
C THR A 307 -9.31 -5.84 17.39
N LEU A 308 -10.22 -5.42 16.51
CA LEU A 308 -10.90 -4.14 16.55
C LEU A 308 -11.72 -3.98 17.84
N ALA A 309 -12.52 -4.99 18.21
CA ALA A 309 -13.30 -4.98 19.43
C ALA A 309 -12.40 -4.76 20.66
N ARG A 310 -11.31 -5.54 20.77
CA ARG A 310 -10.37 -5.44 21.88
C ARG A 310 -9.64 -4.09 21.95
N ILE A 311 -9.24 -3.54 20.82
CA ILE A 311 -8.60 -2.20 20.77
C ILE A 311 -9.56 -1.12 21.25
N ASN A 312 -10.83 -1.17 20.85
CA ASN A 312 -11.82 -0.19 21.23
C ASN A 312 -12.26 -0.30 22.71
N GLU A 313 -11.96 -1.39 23.40
CA GLU A 313 -12.13 -1.54 24.85
C GLU A 313 -11.00 -0.85 25.66
N ILE A 314 -9.87 -0.50 25.02
CA ILE A 314 -8.72 0.12 25.69
C ILE A 314 -8.95 1.63 25.83
N PRO A 315 -9.00 2.18 27.07
CA PRO A 315 -9.25 3.61 27.29
C PRO A 315 -8.22 4.49 26.61
N GLY A 316 -8.68 5.45 25.82
CA GLY A 316 -7.81 6.40 25.10
C GLY A 316 -7.39 5.94 23.71
N LEU A 317 -7.76 4.73 23.28
CA LEU A 317 -7.65 4.26 21.92
C LEU A 317 -9.00 4.25 21.21
N SER A 318 -8.99 4.40 19.90
CA SER A 318 -10.18 4.29 19.05
C SER A 318 -9.80 3.84 17.66
N CYS A 319 -10.61 2.98 17.05
CA CYS A 319 -10.40 2.55 15.67
C CYS A 319 -11.75 2.34 15.00
N SER A 320 -11.93 2.93 13.81
CA SER A 320 -13.06 2.63 12.95
C SER A 320 -12.82 1.32 12.20
N PRO A 321 -13.88 0.54 11.91
CA PRO A 321 -13.73 -0.68 11.14
C PRO A 321 -13.23 -0.36 9.72
N PRO A 322 -12.10 -0.96 9.28
CA PRO A 322 -11.64 -0.80 7.91
C PRO A 322 -12.54 -1.56 6.92
N ASP A 323 -12.69 -1.02 5.71
CA ASP A 323 -13.43 -1.65 4.60
C ASP A 323 -12.63 -2.81 3.97
N GLY A 324 -11.30 -2.72 4.02
CA GLY A 324 -10.41 -3.71 3.41
C GLY A 324 -8.97 -3.60 3.88
N ALA A 325 -8.04 -4.17 3.11
CA ALA A 325 -6.65 -4.41 3.47
C ALA A 325 -6.52 -5.25 4.75
N PHE A 326 -5.34 -5.33 5.33
CA PHE A 326 -5.13 -6.08 6.58
C PHE A 326 -4.49 -5.20 7.66
N TYR A 327 -5.03 -3.97 7.83
CA TYR A 327 -4.53 -3.01 8.80
C TYR A 327 -5.66 -2.43 9.66
N LEU A 328 -5.31 -2.10 10.90
CA LEU A 328 -6.07 -1.21 11.77
C LEU A 328 -5.27 0.08 11.96
N TYR A 329 -5.90 1.22 11.73
CA TYR A 329 -5.31 2.53 11.96
C TYR A 329 -5.90 3.12 13.23
N VAL A 330 -5.19 2.92 14.34
CA VAL A 330 -5.66 3.14 15.71
C VAL A 330 -5.37 4.57 16.13
N GLY A 331 -6.40 5.34 16.46
CA GLY A 331 -6.28 6.65 17.09
C GLY A 331 -5.81 6.51 18.53
N CYS A 332 -4.80 7.30 18.89
CA CYS A 332 -4.21 7.30 20.25
C CYS A 332 -4.22 8.69 20.91
N ALA A 333 -5.13 9.56 20.50
CA ALA A 333 -5.25 10.92 21.04
C ALA A 333 -5.44 10.94 22.57
N GLY A 334 -6.17 9.96 23.13
CA GLY A 334 -6.38 9.85 24.58
C GLY A 334 -5.14 9.41 25.37
N LEU A 335 -4.04 9.05 24.68
CA LEU A 335 -2.75 8.75 25.35
C LEU A 335 -1.80 9.95 25.34
N ILE A 336 -2.01 10.89 24.42
CA ILE A 336 -1.15 12.08 24.31
C ILE A 336 -1.32 12.96 25.58
N GLY A 337 -0.20 13.37 26.13
CA GLY A 337 -0.12 14.14 27.37
C GLY A 337 -0.02 13.29 28.63
N ARG A 338 -0.29 11.98 28.58
CA ARG A 338 -0.15 11.07 29.72
C ARG A 338 1.31 10.77 30.07
N MET A 339 1.54 10.37 31.31
CA MET A 339 2.87 10.06 31.85
C MET A 339 3.08 8.55 31.91
N THR A 340 4.22 8.07 31.43
CA THR A 340 4.65 6.69 31.62
C THR A 340 5.04 6.40 33.07
N PRO A 341 5.11 5.14 33.53
CA PRO A 341 5.61 4.80 34.85
C PRO A 341 7.03 5.35 35.16
N SER A 342 7.87 5.49 34.12
CA SER A 342 9.23 6.09 34.24
C SER A 342 9.23 7.61 34.35
N GLY A 343 8.08 8.27 34.26
CA GLY A 343 7.96 9.73 34.32
C GLY A 343 8.18 10.44 32.96
N THR A 344 8.19 9.73 31.85
CA THR A 344 8.26 10.32 30.50
C THR A 344 6.86 10.70 30.03
N ARG A 345 6.67 11.91 29.51
CA ARG A 345 5.40 12.35 28.91
C ARG A 345 5.32 11.89 27.46
N LEU A 346 4.17 11.34 27.08
CA LEU A 346 3.87 11.00 25.68
C LEU A 346 3.36 12.24 24.94
N GLU A 347 4.18 12.81 24.08
CA GLU A 347 3.82 14.05 23.37
C GLU A 347 3.36 13.77 21.94
N THR A 348 3.79 12.67 21.33
CA THR A 348 3.53 12.29 19.95
C THR A 348 3.11 10.83 19.83
N ASP A 349 2.55 10.46 18.67
CA ASP A 349 2.32 9.04 18.33
C ASP A 349 3.60 8.23 18.18
N GLY A 350 4.72 8.91 17.89
CA GLY A 350 6.05 8.32 17.93
C GLY A 350 6.44 7.88 19.34
N ASP A 351 6.18 8.73 20.36
CA ASP A 351 6.43 8.38 21.77
C ASP A 351 5.56 7.21 22.21
N VAL A 352 4.28 7.16 21.75
CA VAL A 352 3.39 6.03 22.00
C VAL A 352 3.98 4.74 21.40
N ALA A 353 4.43 4.77 20.14
CA ALA A 353 5.02 3.59 19.48
C ALA A 353 6.30 3.11 20.19
N VAL A 354 7.17 4.03 20.60
CA VAL A 354 8.39 3.73 21.38
C VAL A 354 8.03 3.14 22.74
N TYR A 355 7.07 3.75 23.46
CA TYR A 355 6.61 3.27 24.77
C TYR A 355 6.07 1.83 24.68
N LEU A 356 5.20 1.53 23.71
CA LEU A 356 4.68 0.17 23.52
C LEU A 356 5.79 -0.85 23.22
N LEU A 357 6.78 -0.46 22.42
CA LEU A 357 7.89 -1.34 22.10
C LEU A 357 8.79 -1.60 23.32
N GLU A 358 9.14 -0.56 24.06
CA GLU A 358 10.12 -0.66 25.16
C GLU A 358 9.51 -1.24 26.44
N SER A 359 8.25 -0.88 26.77
CA SER A 359 7.61 -1.33 28.02
C SER A 359 7.05 -2.74 27.94
N VAL A 360 6.40 -3.09 26.82
CA VAL A 360 5.68 -4.36 26.68
C VAL A 360 6.07 -5.20 25.47
N GLY A 361 7.06 -4.73 24.68
CA GLY A 361 7.59 -5.46 23.54
C GLY A 361 6.62 -5.55 22.35
N VAL A 362 5.74 -4.57 22.16
CA VAL A 362 4.83 -4.53 21.00
C VAL A 362 5.31 -3.50 19.99
N ALA A 363 5.67 -3.97 18.80
CA ALA A 363 6.09 -3.10 17.71
C ALA A 363 4.88 -2.72 16.84
N VAL A 364 4.64 -1.42 16.70
CA VAL A 364 3.63 -0.80 15.82
C VAL A 364 4.29 0.27 14.95
N VAL A 365 3.59 0.81 13.96
CA VAL A 365 4.13 1.93 13.15
C VAL A 365 3.35 3.19 13.45
N GLN A 366 4.05 4.25 13.88
CA GLN A 366 3.46 5.55 14.21
C GLN A 366 2.70 6.17 13.03
N GLY A 367 1.61 6.86 13.30
CA GLY A 367 0.73 7.46 12.30
C GLY A 367 1.37 8.62 11.54
N SER A 368 2.24 9.40 12.21
CA SER A 368 3.04 10.47 11.59
C SER A 368 3.86 9.98 10.39
N ALA A 369 4.27 8.70 10.36
CA ALA A 369 4.93 8.08 9.21
C ALA A 369 4.02 7.97 7.97
N TYR A 370 2.72 8.00 8.16
CA TYR A 370 1.69 7.97 7.10
C TYR A 370 1.08 9.36 6.85
N GLY A 371 1.66 10.39 7.46
CA GLY A 371 1.24 11.78 7.27
C GLY A 371 0.05 12.23 8.11
N LEU A 372 -0.47 11.44 9.05
CA LEU A 372 -1.58 11.83 9.93
C LEU A 372 -1.35 11.34 11.36
N SER A 373 -1.38 12.27 12.33
CA SER A 373 -1.27 12.04 13.77
C SER A 373 -2.56 12.48 14.49
N PRO A 374 -2.82 12.01 15.72
CA PRO A 374 -2.08 10.99 16.47
C PRO A 374 -2.68 9.58 16.28
N PHE A 375 -2.00 8.74 15.58
CA PHE A 375 -2.41 7.38 15.26
C PHE A 375 -1.23 6.41 15.34
N PHE A 376 -1.52 5.11 15.29
CA PHE A 376 -0.54 4.08 14.94
C PHE A 376 -1.20 2.97 14.12
N ARG A 377 -0.42 2.30 13.26
CA ARG A 377 -0.91 1.19 12.44
C ARG A 377 -0.55 -0.16 13.06
N ILE A 378 -1.54 -1.06 13.12
CA ILE A 378 -1.41 -2.49 13.42
C ILE A 378 -1.69 -3.28 12.15
N SER A 379 -0.85 -4.28 11.85
CA SER A 379 -1.16 -5.31 10.86
C SER A 379 -1.90 -6.46 11.52
N ILE A 380 -3.00 -6.91 10.89
CA ILE A 380 -3.73 -8.12 11.28
C ILE A 380 -3.30 -9.36 10.45
N ALA A 381 -2.26 -9.22 9.62
CA ALA A 381 -1.61 -10.32 8.94
C ALA A 381 -0.62 -11.02 9.89
N ALA A 382 -1.18 -11.63 10.92
CA ALA A 382 -0.51 -12.45 11.93
C ALA A 382 -1.51 -13.44 12.52
N SER A 383 -1.02 -14.51 13.17
CA SER A 383 -1.94 -15.47 13.81
C SER A 383 -2.81 -14.82 14.89
N GLN A 384 -3.95 -15.40 15.18
CA GLN A 384 -4.88 -14.84 16.18
C GLN A 384 -4.22 -14.77 17.58
N GLU A 385 -3.37 -15.73 17.91
CA GLU A 385 -2.63 -15.77 19.18
C GLU A 385 -1.66 -14.60 19.30
N ILE A 386 -0.98 -14.23 18.21
CA ILE A 386 -0.07 -13.07 18.15
C ILE A 386 -0.87 -11.78 18.32
N LEU A 387 -2.02 -11.68 17.68
CA LEU A 387 -2.89 -10.50 17.77
C LEU A 387 -3.48 -10.35 19.18
N ASP A 388 -3.89 -11.45 19.80
CA ASP A 388 -4.41 -11.44 21.16
C ASP A 388 -3.32 -11.07 22.17
N ASP A 389 -2.12 -11.66 22.10
CA ASP A 389 -0.98 -11.31 22.96
C ASP A 389 -0.59 -9.84 22.77
N GLY A 390 -0.55 -9.35 21.51
CA GLY A 390 -0.25 -7.95 21.21
C GLY A 390 -1.26 -6.99 21.81
N THR A 391 -2.55 -7.26 21.70
CA THR A 391 -3.61 -6.40 22.26
C THR A 391 -3.65 -6.43 23.78
N ASP A 392 -3.40 -7.61 24.44
CA ASP A 392 -3.29 -7.71 25.88
C ASP A 392 -2.12 -6.90 26.43
N ARG A 393 -0.96 -6.94 25.76
CA ARG A 393 0.20 -6.14 26.12
C ARG A 393 -0.06 -4.65 25.96
N ILE A 394 -0.73 -4.22 24.87
CA ILE A 394 -1.12 -2.82 24.68
C ILE A 394 -2.07 -2.38 25.81
N ALA A 395 -3.10 -3.17 26.13
CA ALA A 395 -4.03 -2.86 27.20
C ALA A 395 -3.32 -2.68 28.55
N ARG A 396 -2.39 -3.57 28.89
CA ARG A 396 -1.56 -3.47 30.10
C ARG A 396 -0.72 -2.19 30.10
N ALA A 397 0.00 -1.90 29.02
CA ALA A 397 0.83 -0.70 28.93
C ALA A 397 -0.02 0.58 29.11
N VAL A 398 -1.20 0.64 28.48
CA VAL A 398 -2.10 1.79 28.61
C VAL A 398 -2.66 1.93 30.01
N SER A 399 -2.94 0.84 30.71
CA SER A 399 -3.44 0.88 32.11
C SER A 399 -2.41 1.42 33.11
N GLU A 400 -1.13 1.35 32.79
CA GLU A 400 -0.03 1.86 33.62
C GLU A 400 0.24 3.37 33.42
N LEU A 401 -0.35 4.01 32.39
CA LEU A 401 -0.21 5.44 32.12
C LEU A 401 -0.99 6.27 33.15
N ARG A 402 -0.41 7.41 33.57
CA ARG A 402 -0.97 8.35 34.55
C ARG A 402 -1.39 9.66 33.90
#